data_505bcc44328f1cdae9f4d00dfdfe05c9
#
_entry.id   505bcc44328f1cdae9f4d00dfdfe05c9
#
_cell.length_a   1.000
_cell.length_b   1.000
_cell.length_c   1.000
_cell.angle_alpha   90.00
_cell.angle_beta   90.00
_cell.angle_gamma   90.00
#
_symmetry.space_group_name_H-M   'P 1'
#
loop_
_entity.id
_entity.type
_entity.pdbx_description
1 polymer ?
#
loop_
_entity_poly.entity_id
_entity_poly.type
_entity_poly.pdbx_seq_one_letter_code
_entity_poly.pdbx_strand_id
1 'polypeptide(L)'
;MRTVKAVTSSTKGTSNPLVTVYVTNFNYGNYIEQSIESVLAQTYKNFELIVIDDGSTDDSREIINRYINKTNVRVIFQKNKGLIASNNIAVRAAQGKYVMRLDADDYLDENALLVLVNAIEKSDDIALVFPDYYYVDTDGQVTGQERRNDFKSEVTLLDQPAHGACTLIRRDSLLEVGGYSPEFTCQDGWDLWLKLTENYSVENVNLPLFYYRKHDTNLTNDTDRLLETRAEIYKSHAKRTNRPNLKVIAILPTRGPAIESDSQILTKLGGKNVIDWTIDAVLNSTMVSELIVTTPDQDVISYLSRQYNDKLTILNRDKNTSLENMSYVPAVKEAIKKRKTSSYDAVLVLTAESPFRTTAYIEKAINVMRVHDVDRVLGVVPDDSKLYRHKGSGLQKIGNDVNTLKLEREYLYRQSGGIILSKKHCYLDNHDSKSEKKGHIILSNKAGVFVRDKFERKVAELFLKESL
;
A
#
# COMPACT_ATOMS: atom_id res chain seq x y z
N MET A 1 21.34 44.79 26.82
CA MET A 1 19.98 44.52 27.36
C MET A 1 19.17 43.86 26.27
N ARG A 2 18.97 42.54 26.34
CA ARG A 2 18.08 41.82 25.44
C ARG A 2 16.69 41.70 26.12
N THR A 3 15.72 42.31 25.50
CA THR A 3 14.32 42.28 25.96
C THR A 3 13.75 40.90 25.75
N VAL A 4 13.47 40.20 26.82
CA VAL A 4 12.72 38.92 26.81
C VAL A 4 11.25 39.25 26.54
N LYS A 5 10.72 38.88 25.36
CA LYS A 5 9.30 38.90 25.09
C LYS A 5 8.64 37.75 25.89
N ALA A 6 7.77 38.07 26.79
CA ALA A 6 6.93 37.09 27.48
C ALA A 6 6.06 36.38 26.45
N VAL A 7 6.20 35.07 26.38
CA VAL A 7 5.24 34.17 25.66
C VAL A 7 4.01 34.08 26.51
N THR A 8 2.98 34.83 26.18
CA THR A 8 1.65 34.62 26.74
C THR A 8 1.11 33.31 26.15
N SER A 9 1.11 32.26 26.94
CA SER A 9 0.34 31.05 26.65
C SER A 9 -1.14 31.43 26.75
N SER A 10 -1.79 31.67 25.62
CA SER A 10 -3.26 31.67 25.58
C SER A 10 -3.70 30.22 25.83
N THR A 11 -4.20 29.94 27.01
CA THR A 11 -5.05 28.78 27.25
C THR A 11 -6.27 28.95 26.34
N LYS A 12 -6.26 28.35 25.15
CA LYS A 12 -7.49 28.13 24.37
C LYS A 12 -8.40 27.36 25.31
N GLY A 13 -9.52 27.99 25.68
CA GLY A 13 -10.59 27.30 26.45
C GLY A 13 -10.84 25.97 25.73
N THR A 14 -11.05 24.91 26.50
CA THR A 14 -11.34 23.56 25.96
C THR A 14 -12.56 23.65 25.06
N SER A 15 -12.36 23.91 23.78
CA SER A 15 -13.43 23.84 22.80
C SER A 15 -13.85 22.37 22.75
N ASN A 16 -15.11 22.09 22.90
CA ASN A 16 -15.69 20.75 22.77
C ASN A 16 -16.34 20.67 21.38
N PRO A 17 -15.58 20.50 20.29
CA PRO A 17 -16.11 20.61 18.93
C PRO A 17 -17.04 19.43 18.61
N LEU A 18 -18.08 19.73 17.81
CA LEU A 18 -18.98 18.68 17.33
C LEU A 18 -18.22 17.68 16.42
N VAL A 19 -18.41 16.40 16.69
CA VAL A 19 -17.93 15.29 15.86
C VAL A 19 -19.12 14.63 15.16
N THR A 20 -19.05 14.44 13.85
CA THR A 20 -19.97 13.57 13.14
C THR A 20 -19.33 12.19 13.00
N VAL A 21 -19.90 11.19 13.66
CA VAL A 21 -19.62 9.79 13.35
C VAL A 21 -20.66 9.32 12.33
N TYR A 22 -20.23 8.61 11.28
CA TYR A 22 -21.18 7.99 10.37
C TYR A 22 -20.89 6.50 10.19
N VAL A 23 -21.97 5.72 10.12
CA VAL A 23 -21.94 4.29 9.88
C VAL A 23 -22.58 4.01 8.55
N THR A 24 -21.87 3.28 7.66
CA THR A 24 -22.42 2.79 6.38
C THR A 24 -22.73 1.32 6.50
N ASN A 25 -23.95 0.93 6.13
CA ASN A 25 -24.46 -0.43 6.25
C ASN A 25 -25.01 -0.95 4.93
N PHE A 26 -24.68 -2.21 4.60
CA PHE A 26 -25.33 -2.99 3.57
C PHE A 26 -25.23 -4.48 3.93
N ASN A 27 -26.36 -5.03 4.41
CA ASN A 27 -26.50 -6.44 4.82
C ASN A 27 -25.58 -6.87 5.98
N TYR A 28 -25.42 -6.01 6.99
CA TYR A 28 -24.70 -6.29 8.23
C TYR A 28 -25.63 -6.30 9.46
N GLY A 29 -26.86 -6.84 9.33
CA GLY A 29 -27.82 -6.96 10.40
C GLY A 29 -27.26 -7.57 11.69
N ASN A 30 -26.40 -8.57 11.57
CA ASN A 30 -25.77 -9.23 12.71
C ASN A 30 -24.81 -8.33 13.53
N TYR A 31 -24.33 -7.22 12.98
CA TYR A 31 -23.27 -6.42 13.59
C TYR A 31 -23.66 -4.96 13.83
N ILE A 32 -24.59 -4.42 13.01
CA ILE A 32 -24.93 -2.99 13.01
C ILE A 32 -25.38 -2.46 14.38
N GLU A 33 -26.07 -3.27 15.19
CA GLU A 33 -26.49 -2.88 16.54
C GLU A 33 -25.29 -2.57 17.42
N GLN A 34 -24.28 -3.45 17.43
CA GLN A 34 -23.05 -3.24 18.20
C GLN A 34 -22.28 -2.01 17.74
N SER A 35 -22.19 -1.79 16.42
CA SER A 35 -21.57 -0.60 15.84
C SER A 35 -22.25 0.68 16.34
N ILE A 36 -23.58 0.79 16.22
CA ILE A 36 -24.36 1.94 16.68
C ILE A 36 -24.20 2.17 18.19
N GLU A 37 -24.36 1.12 19.01
CA GLU A 37 -24.26 1.22 20.47
C GLU A 37 -22.86 1.65 20.92
N SER A 38 -21.79 1.22 20.24
CA SER A 38 -20.42 1.64 20.54
C SER A 38 -20.21 3.16 20.35
N VAL A 39 -20.89 3.76 19.38
CA VAL A 39 -20.88 5.22 19.17
C VAL A 39 -21.69 5.93 20.26
N LEU A 40 -22.87 5.40 20.59
CA LEU A 40 -23.74 5.99 21.63
C LEU A 40 -23.12 5.93 23.02
N ALA A 41 -22.29 4.93 23.28
CA ALA A 41 -21.57 4.72 24.54
C ALA A 41 -20.35 5.65 24.72
N GLN A 42 -19.93 6.41 23.69
CA GLN A 42 -18.74 7.25 23.77
C GLN A 42 -18.74 8.19 24.98
N THR A 43 -17.59 8.30 25.66
CA THR A 43 -17.39 9.23 26.80
C THR A 43 -17.39 10.68 26.33
N TYR A 44 -16.96 10.99 25.12
CA TYR A 44 -17.10 12.29 24.48
C TYR A 44 -18.57 12.52 24.07
N LYS A 45 -19.22 13.58 24.58
CA LYS A 45 -20.69 13.75 24.44
C LYS A 45 -21.13 14.68 23.31
N ASN A 46 -20.24 15.51 22.76
CA ASN A 46 -20.62 16.44 21.69
C ASN A 46 -20.44 15.78 20.30
N PHE A 47 -21.29 14.83 19.99
CA PHE A 47 -21.31 14.15 18.69
C PHE A 47 -22.72 14.00 18.12
N GLU A 48 -22.82 13.88 16.82
CA GLU A 48 -23.95 13.34 16.07
C GLU A 48 -23.57 12.03 15.40
N LEU A 49 -24.53 11.13 15.24
CA LEU A 49 -24.41 9.87 14.54
C LEU A 49 -25.28 9.87 13.28
N ILE A 50 -24.71 9.58 12.13
CA ILE A 50 -25.43 9.38 10.88
C ILE A 50 -25.33 7.89 10.51
N VAL A 51 -26.46 7.20 10.42
CA VAL A 51 -26.52 5.80 9.96
C VAL A 51 -27.09 5.78 8.55
N ILE A 52 -26.33 5.23 7.60
CA ILE A 52 -26.76 5.10 6.20
C ILE A 52 -26.96 3.63 5.89
N ASP A 53 -28.19 3.24 5.62
CA ASP A 53 -28.50 1.93 5.06
C ASP A 53 -28.55 2.02 3.53
N ASP A 54 -27.60 1.38 2.89
CA ASP A 54 -27.41 1.42 1.43
C ASP A 54 -28.21 0.33 0.69
N GLY A 55 -29.48 0.15 1.11
CA GLY A 55 -30.40 -0.74 0.43
C GLY A 55 -30.35 -2.18 0.89
N SER A 56 -30.12 -2.42 2.19
CA SER A 56 -30.09 -3.75 2.79
C SER A 56 -31.38 -4.54 2.56
N THR A 57 -31.23 -5.85 2.43
CA THR A 57 -32.31 -6.84 2.23
C THR A 57 -32.46 -7.79 3.40
N ASP A 58 -31.56 -7.72 4.39
CA ASP A 58 -31.61 -8.43 5.65
C ASP A 58 -32.41 -7.62 6.71
N ASP A 59 -32.29 -7.97 8.00
CA ASP A 59 -32.95 -7.33 9.12
C ASP A 59 -32.31 -5.98 9.55
N SER A 60 -31.26 -5.53 8.87
CA SER A 60 -30.55 -4.25 9.18
C SER A 60 -31.51 -3.09 9.36
N ARG A 61 -32.52 -2.95 8.49
CA ARG A 61 -33.47 -1.83 8.54
C ARG A 61 -34.35 -1.84 9.78
N GLU A 62 -34.77 -3.04 10.21
CA GLU A 62 -35.56 -3.17 11.43
C GLU A 62 -34.74 -2.74 12.65
N ILE A 63 -33.50 -3.18 12.71
CA ILE A 63 -32.58 -2.84 13.80
C ILE A 63 -32.30 -1.32 13.81
N ILE A 64 -31.94 -0.74 12.67
CA ILE A 64 -31.65 0.69 12.55
C ILE A 64 -32.86 1.56 12.93
N ASN A 65 -34.09 1.14 12.60
CA ASN A 65 -35.31 1.87 12.94
C ASN A 65 -35.52 2.06 14.47
N ARG A 66 -34.93 1.22 15.33
CA ARG A 66 -34.99 1.36 16.79
C ARG A 66 -34.31 2.63 17.25
N TYR A 67 -33.42 3.22 16.46
CA TYR A 67 -32.60 4.39 16.80
C TYR A 67 -33.09 5.70 16.19
N ILE A 68 -34.08 5.71 15.31
CA ILE A 68 -34.53 6.89 14.55
C ILE A 68 -35.04 8.04 15.44
N ASN A 69 -35.53 7.72 16.65
CA ASN A 69 -36.06 8.71 17.60
C ASN A 69 -35.00 9.23 18.58
N LYS A 70 -33.75 8.80 18.53
CA LYS A 70 -32.69 9.34 19.38
C LYS A 70 -32.27 10.71 18.84
N THR A 71 -32.16 11.71 19.71
CA THR A 71 -31.95 13.13 19.35
C THR A 71 -30.66 13.42 18.59
N ASN A 72 -29.62 12.62 18.83
CA ASN A 72 -28.31 12.78 18.20
C ASN A 72 -28.08 11.76 17.06
N VAL A 73 -29.12 11.04 16.61
CA VAL A 73 -29.03 10.04 15.53
C VAL A 73 -29.88 10.51 14.35
N ARG A 74 -29.27 10.47 13.17
CA ARG A 74 -29.93 10.64 11.88
C ARG A 74 -29.81 9.40 11.04
N VAL A 75 -30.89 8.92 10.50
CA VAL A 75 -30.92 7.70 9.66
C VAL A 75 -31.25 8.10 8.22
N ILE A 76 -30.51 7.52 7.27
CA ILE A 76 -30.71 7.69 5.83
C ILE A 76 -30.91 6.31 5.21
N PHE A 77 -32.09 6.04 4.69
CA PHE A 77 -32.36 4.86 3.89
C PHE A 77 -32.27 5.21 2.40
N GLN A 78 -31.50 4.45 1.64
CA GLN A 78 -31.36 4.67 0.20
C GLN A 78 -31.40 3.35 -0.58
N LYS A 79 -31.51 3.44 -1.92
CA LYS A 79 -31.21 2.31 -2.80
C LYS A 79 -29.69 2.13 -2.86
N ASN A 80 -29.21 0.92 -3.02
CA ASN A 80 -27.78 0.61 -3.08
C ASN A 80 -27.07 1.48 -4.14
N LYS A 81 -26.13 2.28 -3.69
CA LYS A 81 -25.26 3.16 -4.49
C LYS A 81 -23.78 2.84 -4.30
N GLY A 82 -23.46 1.92 -3.39
CA GLY A 82 -22.11 1.53 -3.01
C GLY A 82 -21.50 2.40 -1.92
N LEU A 83 -20.44 1.88 -1.31
CA LEU A 83 -19.76 2.46 -0.15
C LEU A 83 -19.31 3.90 -0.38
N ILE A 84 -18.67 4.18 -1.52
CA ILE A 84 -18.12 5.50 -1.84
C ILE A 84 -19.21 6.58 -1.91
N ALA A 85 -20.34 6.24 -2.54
CA ALA A 85 -21.47 7.17 -2.61
C ALA A 85 -22.05 7.44 -1.23
N SER A 86 -22.19 6.40 -0.39
CA SER A 86 -22.67 6.48 0.98
C SER A 86 -21.72 7.32 1.84
N ASN A 87 -20.40 7.12 1.76
CA ASN A 87 -19.40 7.96 2.42
C ASN A 87 -19.56 9.45 2.04
N ASN A 88 -19.67 9.76 0.75
CA ASN A 88 -19.83 11.14 0.28
C ASN A 88 -21.17 11.76 0.71
N ILE A 89 -22.24 10.99 0.83
CA ILE A 89 -23.53 11.46 1.37
C ILE A 89 -23.37 11.80 2.84
N ALA A 90 -22.72 10.93 3.63
CA ALA A 90 -22.45 11.19 5.04
C ALA A 90 -21.64 12.47 5.26
N VAL A 91 -20.55 12.64 4.52
CA VAL A 91 -19.66 13.82 4.64
C VAL A 91 -20.40 15.13 4.32
N ARG A 92 -21.27 15.11 3.28
CA ARG A 92 -22.12 16.28 2.96
C ARG A 92 -23.18 16.55 4.00
N ALA A 93 -23.74 15.50 4.60
CA ALA A 93 -24.76 15.62 5.67
C ALA A 93 -24.16 15.97 7.02
N ALA A 94 -22.89 15.77 7.23
CA ALA A 94 -22.18 16.03 8.48
C ALA A 94 -22.22 17.51 8.87
N GLN A 95 -22.44 17.77 10.17
CA GLN A 95 -22.43 19.12 10.78
C GLN A 95 -21.20 19.34 11.66
N GLY A 96 -20.48 18.26 12.01
CA GLY A 96 -19.31 18.31 12.87
C GLY A 96 -18.12 19.04 12.26
N LYS A 97 -17.30 19.64 13.10
CA LYS A 97 -15.95 20.11 12.77
C LYS A 97 -15.07 18.95 12.29
N TYR A 98 -15.31 17.77 12.85
CA TYR A 98 -14.64 16.52 12.54
C TYR A 98 -15.62 15.48 12.04
N VAL A 99 -15.14 14.60 11.19
CA VAL A 99 -15.90 13.47 10.63
C VAL A 99 -15.12 12.19 10.90
N MET A 100 -15.81 11.14 11.34
CA MET A 100 -15.26 9.80 11.53
C MET A 100 -16.16 8.78 10.85
N ARG A 101 -15.58 7.91 10.02
CA ARG A 101 -16.24 6.72 9.51
C ARG A 101 -16.13 5.58 10.51
N LEU A 102 -17.18 4.80 10.64
CA LEU A 102 -17.18 3.50 11.27
C LEU A 102 -17.89 2.51 10.32
N ASP A 103 -17.34 1.34 10.12
CA ASP A 103 -17.98 0.31 9.31
C ASP A 103 -19.00 -0.46 10.16
N ALA A 104 -20.07 -0.96 9.54
CA ALA A 104 -21.19 -1.55 10.27
C ALA A 104 -20.85 -2.87 10.98
N ASP A 105 -19.77 -3.52 10.59
CA ASP A 105 -19.22 -4.75 11.17
C ASP A 105 -18.17 -4.51 12.27
N ASP A 106 -17.76 -3.23 12.48
CA ASP A 106 -16.75 -2.81 13.44
C ASP A 106 -17.39 -2.09 14.65
N TYR A 107 -16.62 -1.85 15.72
CA TYR A 107 -17.05 -1.08 16.87
C TYR A 107 -15.92 -0.33 17.56
N LEU A 108 -16.27 0.77 18.26
CA LEU A 108 -15.32 1.67 18.90
C LEU A 108 -15.06 1.29 20.37
N ASP A 109 -13.84 1.59 20.86
CA ASP A 109 -13.59 1.77 22.29
C ASP A 109 -14.37 2.99 22.82
N GLU A 110 -14.83 2.95 24.06
CA GLU A 110 -15.65 4.00 24.66
C GLU A 110 -14.97 5.39 24.74
N ASN A 111 -13.63 5.43 24.64
CA ASN A 111 -12.84 6.65 24.72
C ASN A 111 -12.28 7.10 23.36
N ALA A 112 -12.65 6.43 22.28
CA ALA A 112 -12.09 6.69 20.95
C ALA A 112 -12.23 8.15 20.53
N LEU A 113 -13.44 8.73 20.62
CA LEU A 113 -13.67 10.13 20.26
C LEU A 113 -12.90 11.09 21.18
N LEU A 114 -12.89 10.85 22.48
CA LEU A 114 -12.19 11.71 23.44
C LEU A 114 -10.70 11.81 23.13
N VAL A 115 -10.06 10.67 22.90
CA VAL A 115 -8.62 10.60 22.64
C VAL A 115 -8.28 11.23 21.29
N LEU A 116 -9.02 10.91 20.23
CA LEU A 116 -8.74 11.40 18.88
C LEU A 116 -9.04 12.89 18.73
N VAL A 117 -10.08 13.43 19.37
CA VAL A 117 -10.35 14.88 19.42
C VAL A 117 -9.20 15.62 20.11
N ASN A 118 -8.74 15.13 21.26
CA ASN A 118 -7.60 15.74 21.95
C ASN A 118 -6.33 15.70 21.10
N ALA A 119 -6.13 14.68 20.27
CA ALA A 119 -4.97 14.59 19.39
C ALA A 119 -5.06 15.57 18.22
N ILE A 120 -6.21 15.67 17.53
CA ILE A 120 -6.36 16.55 16.35
C ILE A 120 -6.41 18.04 16.73
N GLU A 121 -6.84 18.38 17.95
CA GLU A 121 -6.88 19.76 18.46
C GLU A 121 -5.51 20.31 18.88
N LYS A 122 -4.44 19.50 18.87
CA LYS A 122 -3.09 19.95 19.19
C LYS A 122 -2.56 20.98 18.19
N SER A 123 -2.96 20.89 16.91
CA SER A 123 -2.55 21.83 15.87
C SER A 123 -3.60 21.93 14.78
N ASP A 124 -3.81 23.15 14.27
CA ASP A 124 -4.72 23.40 13.16
C ASP A 124 -4.20 22.79 11.84
N ASP A 125 -2.91 22.50 11.72
CA ASP A 125 -2.29 21.86 10.55
C ASP A 125 -2.58 20.35 10.45
N ILE A 126 -3.06 19.73 11.56
CA ILE A 126 -3.40 18.31 11.57
C ILE A 126 -4.78 18.14 10.96
N ALA A 127 -4.87 17.51 9.80
CA ALA A 127 -6.14 17.23 9.14
C ALA A 127 -6.70 15.83 9.46
N LEU A 128 -5.85 14.90 9.89
CA LEU A 128 -6.22 13.51 10.10
C LEU A 128 -5.47 12.91 11.28
N VAL A 129 -6.22 12.21 12.15
CA VAL A 129 -5.66 11.43 13.27
C VAL A 129 -6.26 10.03 13.24
N PHE A 130 -5.45 9.01 13.46
CA PHE A 130 -5.87 7.62 13.45
C PHE A 130 -5.24 6.81 14.59
N PRO A 131 -5.93 5.78 15.08
CA PRO A 131 -5.45 4.92 16.17
C PRO A 131 -4.83 3.63 15.66
N ASP A 132 -4.26 2.87 16.61
CA ASP A 132 -4.10 1.43 16.52
C ASP A 132 -5.46 0.73 16.66
N TYR A 133 -5.54 -0.59 16.43
CA TYR A 133 -6.80 -1.33 16.56
C TYR A 133 -6.59 -2.81 16.92
N TYR A 134 -7.66 -3.39 17.46
CA TYR A 134 -7.73 -4.83 17.67
C TYR A 134 -8.37 -5.53 16.47
N TYR A 135 -7.88 -6.73 16.16
CA TYR A 135 -8.62 -7.67 15.33
C TYR A 135 -9.55 -8.49 16.21
N VAL A 136 -10.78 -8.67 15.77
CA VAL A 136 -11.75 -9.55 16.43
C VAL A 136 -12.34 -10.54 15.43
N ASP A 137 -12.79 -11.70 15.93
CA ASP A 137 -13.53 -12.67 15.14
C ASP A 137 -15.03 -12.30 15.05
N THR A 138 -15.82 -13.20 14.47
CA THR A 138 -17.27 -13.03 14.32
C THR A 138 -18.01 -12.89 15.66
N ASP A 139 -17.48 -13.49 16.72
CA ASP A 139 -18.04 -13.47 18.07
C ASP A 139 -17.54 -12.27 18.90
N GLY A 140 -16.67 -11.42 18.33
CA GLY A 140 -16.09 -10.26 18.99
C GLY A 140 -14.91 -10.58 19.92
N GLN A 141 -14.34 -11.82 19.86
CA GLN A 141 -13.16 -12.16 20.62
C GLN A 141 -11.90 -11.57 19.98
N VAL A 142 -11.04 -10.95 20.78
CA VAL A 142 -9.80 -10.37 20.30
C VAL A 142 -8.85 -11.48 19.81
N THR A 143 -8.52 -11.43 18.54
CA THR A 143 -7.59 -12.35 17.88
C THR A 143 -6.23 -11.74 17.61
N GLY A 144 -6.12 -10.40 17.76
CA GLY A 144 -4.88 -9.68 17.56
C GLY A 144 -4.97 -8.18 17.67
N GLN A 145 -3.83 -7.52 17.41
CA GLN A 145 -3.69 -6.07 17.45
C GLN A 145 -2.84 -5.59 16.27
N GLU A 146 -3.23 -4.48 15.67
CA GLU A 146 -2.43 -3.72 14.72
C GLU A 146 -1.83 -2.51 15.42
N ARG A 147 -0.50 -2.46 15.54
CA ARG A 147 0.23 -1.29 15.97
C ARG A 147 0.77 -0.55 14.75
N ARG A 148 0.46 0.73 14.67
CA ARG A 148 0.98 1.60 13.61
C ARG A 148 2.35 2.19 13.98
N ASN A 149 3.15 2.49 12.95
CA ASN A 149 4.41 3.19 13.14
C ASN A 149 4.15 4.64 13.57
N ASP A 150 4.99 5.15 14.46
CA ASP A 150 4.98 6.57 14.83
C ASP A 150 5.65 7.40 13.70
N PHE A 151 4.87 8.19 12.99
CA PHE A 151 5.36 9.01 11.89
C PHE A 151 6.31 10.14 12.29
N LYS A 152 6.43 10.46 13.56
CA LYS A 152 7.37 11.48 14.05
C LYS A 152 8.73 10.91 14.42
N SER A 153 8.75 9.67 14.93
CA SER A 153 9.95 9.05 15.50
C SER A 153 10.41 7.79 14.76
N GLU A 154 9.49 7.01 14.20
CA GLU A 154 9.82 5.72 13.59
C GLU A 154 9.87 5.76 12.07
N VAL A 155 8.99 6.52 11.42
CA VAL A 155 8.91 6.63 9.96
C VAL A 155 8.72 8.08 9.50
N THR A 156 9.27 8.39 8.34
CA THR A 156 9.14 9.70 7.69
C THR A 156 8.44 9.61 6.33
N LEU A 157 8.28 8.42 5.78
CA LEU A 157 7.61 8.18 4.51
C LEU A 157 6.14 7.82 4.75
N LEU A 158 5.24 8.60 4.15
CA LEU A 158 3.79 8.45 4.30
C LEU A 158 3.19 7.47 3.26
N ASP A 159 3.84 6.33 3.03
CA ASP A 159 3.41 5.29 2.09
C ASP A 159 2.55 4.18 2.73
N GLN A 160 2.22 4.33 4.02
CA GLN A 160 1.37 3.42 4.78
C GLN A 160 0.14 4.15 5.30
N PRO A 161 -1.02 4.06 4.63
CA PRO A 161 -2.21 4.81 5.00
C PRO A 161 -2.83 4.32 6.31
N ALA A 162 -3.56 5.22 6.96
CA ALA A 162 -4.46 4.89 8.06
C ALA A 162 -5.56 3.91 7.61
N HIS A 163 -6.15 3.21 8.56
CA HIS A 163 -7.38 2.45 8.30
C HIS A 163 -8.53 3.41 7.95
N GLY A 164 -9.46 3.00 7.06
CA GLY A 164 -10.58 3.86 6.67
C GLY A 164 -11.56 4.12 7.81
N ALA A 165 -11.81 3.11 8.64
CA ALA A 165 -12.64 3.23 9.83
C ALA A 165 -11.86 3.79 11.03
N CYS A 166 -12.55 4.41 11.97
CA CYS A 166 -12.02 5.03 13.19
C CYS A 166 -10.90 6.07 12.96
N THR A 167 -10.90 6.70 11.79
CA THR A 167 -9.97 7.80 11.46
C THR A 167 -10.74 9.11 11.58
N LEU A 168 -10.27 10.00 12.47
CA LEU A 168 -10.89 11.32 12.69
C LEU A 168 -10.28 12.32 11.72
N ILE A 169 -11.12 12.97 10.90
CA ILE A 169 -10.69 13.85 9.82
C ILE A 169 -11.34 15.23 10.01
N ARG A 170 -10.56 16.29 9.82
CA ARG A 170 -11.08 17.66 9.75
C ARG A 170 -11.99 17.79 8.53
N ARG A 171 -13.28 18.09 8.78
CA ARG A 171 -14.31 18.09 7.72
C ARG A 171 -13.98 19.05 6.57
N ASP A 172 -13.51 20.25 6.89
CA ASP A 172 -13.18 21.26 5.87
C ASP A 172 -12.05 20.79 4.97
N SER A 173 -10.98 20.19 5.54
CA SER A 173 -9.89 19.60 4.77
C SER A 173 -10.37 18.43 3.89
N LEU A 174 -11.29 17.60 4.40
CA LEU A 174 -11.89 16.51 3.63
C LEU A 174 -12.70 17.02 2.43
N LEU A 175 -13.45 18.10 2.62
CA LEU A 175 -14.22 18.74 1.54
C LEU A 175 -13.31 19.43 0.52
N GLU A 176 -12.26 20.10 0.98
CA GLU A 176 -11.28 20.78 0.12
C GLU A 176 -10.56 19.81 -0.84
N VAL A 177 -10.20 18.62 -0.36
CA VAL A 177 -9.59 17.58 -1.22
C VAL A 177 -10.62 16.83 -2.09
N GLY A 178 -11.90 17.22 -2.05
CA GLY A 178 -12.98 16.67 -2.88
C GLY A 178 -13.62 15.38 -2.36
N GLY A 179 -13.39 15.01 -1.09
CA GLY A 179 -13.96 13.81 -0.48
C GLY A 179 -13.45 12.50 -1.09
N TYR A 180 -14.29 11.47 -1.06
CA TYR A 180 -13.99 10.15 -1.61
C TYR A 180 -14.17 10.12 -3.13
N SER A 181 -13.19 9.58 -3.85
CA SER A 181 -13.22 9.52 -5.32
C SER A 181 -14.18 8.43 -5.82
N PRO A 182 -15.19 8.76 -6.63
CA PRO A 182 -16.17 7.80 -7.12
C PRO A 182 -15.63 6.81 -8.16
N GLU A 183 -14.43 7.05 -8.67
CA GLU A 183 -13.76 6.20 -9.67
C GLU A 183 -13.20 4.89 -9.07
N PHE A 184 -13.04 4.81 -7.74
CA PHE A 184 -12.53 3.62 -7.06
C PHE A 184 -13.64 2.88 -6.33
N THR A 185 -13.67 1.55 -6.44
CA THR A 185 -14.69 0.70 -5.80
C THR A 185 -14.22 0.08 -4.49
N CYS A 186 -12.94 0.21 -4.17
CA CYS A 186 -12.31 -0.20 -2.90
C CYS A 186 -11.08 0.68 -2.65
N GLN A 187 -10.43 0.52 -1.49
CA GLN A 187 -9.25 1.29 -1.10
C GLN A 187 -9.46 2.81 -1.07
N ASP A 188 -10.67 3.24 -0.80
CA ASP A 188 -11.07 4.63 -0.67
C ASP A 188 -10.26 5.39 0.40
N GLY A 189 -9.92 4.74 1.50
CA GLY A 189 -9.01 5.28 2.52
C GLY A 189 -7.60 5.55 1.97
N TRP A 190 -7.12 4.74 1.00
CA TRP A 190 -5.81 4.97 0.38
C TRP A 190 -5.78 6.20 -0.52
N ASP A 191 -6.80 6.40 -1.35
CA ASP A 191 -6.94 7.62 -2.15
C ASP A 191 -7.04 8.86 -1.28
N LEU A 192 -7.87 8.79 -0.24
CA LEU A 192 -8.06 9.88 0.70
C LEU A 192 -6.77 10.24 1.46
N TRP A 193 -6.01 9.22 1.88
CA TRP A 193 -4.71 9.40 2.52
C TRP A 193 -3.74 10.19 1.66
N LEU A 194 -3.57 9.80 0.37
CA LEU A 194 -2.69 10.53 -0.56
C LEU A 194 -3.16 11.96 -0.78
N LYS A 195 -4.47 12.21 -0.86
CA LYS A 195 -5.03 13.57 -1.00
C LYS A 195 -4.72 14.44 0.20
N LEU A 196 -4.93 13.92 1.41
CA LEU A 196 -4.74 14.70 2.64
C LEU A 196 -3.26 14.92 2.93
N THR A 197 -2.42 13.90 2.81
CA THR A 197 -0.98 14.00 3.11
C THR A 197 -0.19 14.87 2.12
N GLU A 198 -0.77 15.22 0.99
CA GLU A 198 -0.18 16.19 0.05
C GLU A 198 -0.11 17.61 0.66
N ASN A 199 -1.13 18.02 1.44
CA ASN A 199 -1.30 19.40 1.89
C ASN A 199 -1.35 19.57 3.41
N TYR A 200 -1.55 18.50 4.17
CA TYR A 200 -1.81 18.54 5.59
C TYR A 200 -0.93 17.57 6.37
N SER A 201 -0.75 17.88 7.66
CA SER A 201 -0.14 16.97 8.62
C SER A 201 -1.11 15.89 9.07
N VAL A 202 -0.58 14.72 9.39
CA VAL A 202 -1.31 13.59 9.96
C VAL A 202 -0.63 13.15 11.25
N GLU A 203 -1.39 12.58 12.18
CA GLU A 203 -0.85 12.07 13.45
C GLU A 203 -1.45 10.70 13.76
N ASN A 204 -0.64 9.77 14.23
CA ASN A 204 -1.11 8.51 14.78
C ASN A 204 -1.16 8.55 16.31
N VAL A 205 -2.10 7.81 16.86
CA VAL A 205 -2.25 7.57 18.30
C VAL A 205 -2.03 6.09 18.54
N ASN A 206 -0.92 5.72 19.17
CA ASN A 206 -0.57 4.32 19.43
C ASN A 206 -1.37 3.74 20.61
N LEU A 207 -2.69 3.84 20.50
CA LEU A 207 -3.68 3.20 21.38
C LEU A 207 -4.71 2.48 20.51
N PRO A 208 -5.06 1.23 20.81
CA PRO A 208 -6.07 0.49 20.06
C PRO A 208 -7.47 1.00 20.48
N LEU A 209 -8.05 1.85 19.64
CA LEU A 209 -9.31 2.56 19.94
C LEU A 209 -10.50 2.05 19.13
N PHE A 210 -10.33 1.02 18.32
CA PHE A 210 -11.45 0.33 17.70
C PHE A 210 -11.16 -1.15 17.46
N TYR A 211 -12.21 -1.90 17.16
CA TYR A 211 -12.21 -3.34 16.98
C TYR A 211 -12.61 -3.64 15.55
N TYR A 212 -11.64 -4.10 14.73
CA TYR A 212 -11.82 -4.47 13.35
C TYR A 212 -12.20 -5.95 13.25
N ARG A 213 -13.41 -6.23 12.76
CA ARG A 213 -13.94 -7.60 12.66
C ARG A 213 -13.47 -8.30 11.39
N LYS A 214 -12.99 -9.52 11.55
CA LYS A 214 -12.61 -10.40 10.45
C LYS A 214 -13.66 -11.50 10.24
N HIS A 215 -14.20 -11.54 9.03
CA HIS A 215 -15.13 -12.58 8.56
C HIS A 215 -14.95 -12.83 7.05
N ASP A 216 -15.55 -13.90 6.52
CA ASP A 216 -15.30 -14.35 5.15
C ASP A 216 -15.79 -13.36 4.07
N THR A 217 -16.72 -12.48 4.39
CA THR A 217 -17.31 -11.50 3.46
C THR A 217 -16.65 -10.11 3.50
N ASN A 218 -15.54 -9.94 4.23
CA ASN A 218 -14.81 -8.66 4.23
C ASN A 218 -14.35 -8.27 2.81
N LEU A 219 -14.55 -7.01 2.43
CA LEU A 219 -14.08 -6.47 1.14
C LEU A 219 -12.55 -6.55 0.96
N THR A 220 -11.81 -6.70 2.06
CA THR A 220 -10.35 -6.80 2.10
C THR A 220 -9.81 -8.20 1.79
N ASN A 221 -10.65 -9.20 1.59
CA ASN A 221 -10.22 -10.58 1.32
C ASN A 221 -9.67 -10.76 -0.12
N ASP A 222 -10.11 -9.94 -1.08
CA ASP A 222 -9.63 -9.98 -2.47
C ASP A 222 -8.33 -9.16 -2.62
N THR A 223 -7.20 -9.78 -2.31
CA THR A 223 -5.88 -9.13 -2.32
C THR A 223 -5.49 -8.62 -3.71
N ASP A 224 -5.78 -9.37 -4.77
CA ASP A 224 -5.38 -8.96 -6.14
C ASP A 224 -6.14 -7.70 -6.56
N ARG A 225 -7.45 -7.65 -6.34
CA ARG A 225 -8.28 -6.45 -6.56
C ARG A 225 -7.79 -5.24 -5.77
N LEU A 226 -7.44 -5.43 -4.49
CA LEU A 226 -6.90 -4.35 -3.66
C LEU A 226 -5.58 -3.80 -4.23
N LEU A 227 -4.67 -4.67 -4.68
CA LEU A 227 -3.37 -4.26 -5.20
C LEU A 227 -3.47 -3.58 -6.57
N GLU A 228 -4.41 -4.02 -7.42
CA GLU A 228 -4.72 -3.37 -8.69
C GLU A 228 -5.33 -1.98 -8.48
N THR A 229 -6.32 -1.86 -7.59
CA THR A 229 -6.92 -0.56 -7.26
C THR A 229 -5.87 0.42 -6.71
N ARG A 230 -4.94 -0.03 -5.88
CA ARG A 230 -3.82 0.82 -5.42
C ARG A 230 -2.94 1.31 -6.57
N ALA A 231 -2.73 0.50 -7.60
CA ALA A 231 -1.96 0.93 -8.76
C ALA A 231 -2.68 2.07 -9.52
N GLU A 232 -4.00 1.96 -9.70
CA GLU A 232 -4.80 3.02 -10.32
C GLU A 232 -4.90 4.28 -9.45
N ILE A 233 -4.99 4.15 -8.13
CA ILE A 233 -4.96 5.29 -7.20
C ILE A 233 -3.64 6.07 -7.34
N TYR A 234 -2.48 5.42 -7.34
CA TYR A 234 -1.19 6.09 -7.52
C TYR A 234 -1.09 6.76 -8.88
N LYS A 235 -1.61 6.15 -9.94
CA LYS A 235 -1.65 6.70 -11.30
C LYS A 235 -2.52 7.96 -11.36
N SER A 236 -3.74 7.88 -10.82
CA SER A 236 -4.68 9.00 -10.75
C SER A 236 -4.12 10.15 -9.91
N HIS A 237 -3.54 9.84 -8.73
CA HIS A 237 -2.93 10.85 -7.87
C HIS A 237 -1.74 11.55 -8.54
N ALA A 238 -0.82 10.81 -9.15
CA ALA A 238 0.32 11.38 -9.87
C ALA A 238 -0.11 12.30 -11.02
N LYS A 239 -1.22 11.97 -11.71
CA LYS A 239 -1.82 12.81 -12.76
C LYS A 239 -2.47 14.06 -12.16
N ARG A 240 -3.28 13.92 -11.11
CA ARG A 240 -3.99 15.01 -10.43
C ARG A 240 -3.03 16.06 -9.86
N THR A 241 -1.93 15.60 -9.24
CA THR A 241 -0.90 16.48 -8.65
C THR A 241 0.16 16.94 -9.65
N ASN A 242 -0.05 16.64 -10.94
CA ASN A 242 0.84 17.02 -12.03
C ASN A 242 2.32 16.65 -11.79
N ARG A 243 2.54 15.46 -11.17
CA ARG A 243 3.90 14.96 -10.94
C ARG A 243 4.65 14.74 -12.25
N PRO A 244 5.92 15.12 -12.36
CA PRO A 244 6.69 14.96 -13.58
C PRO A 244 6.70 13.54 -14.09
N ASN A 245 6.57 13.36 -15.40
CA ASN A 245 6.79 12.06 -16.02
C ASN A 245 8.27 11.71 -15.97
N LEU A 246 8.57 10.48 -15.54
CA LEU A 246 9.94 9.96 -15.54
C LEU A 246 10.19 9.20 -16.85
N LYS A 247 11.32 9.47 -17.47
CA LYS A 247 11.83 8.66 -18.58
C LYS A 247 12.53 7.43 -17.99
N VAL A 248 11.83 6.30 -17.97
CA VAL A 248 12.30 5.06 -17.35
C VAL A 248 12.84 4.13 -18.41
N ILE A 249 14.04 3.58 -18.20
CA ILE A 249 14.58 2.48 -18.99
C ILE A 249 14.51 1.20 -18.15
N ALA A 250 14.14 0.08 -18.77
CA ALA A 250 14.17 -1.23 -18.13
C ALA A 250 15.46 -1.98 -18.54
N ILE A 251 16.11 -2.58 -17.58
CA ILE A 251 17.28 -3.44 -17.80
C ILE A 251 16.99 -4.82 -17.21
N LEU A 252 17.12 -5.85 -18.03
CA LEU A 252 16.95 -7.24 -17.68
C LEU A 252 18.29 -7.96 -17.75
N PRO A 253 19.11 -7.92 -16.67
CA PRO A 253 20.33 -8.70 -16.61
C PRO A 253 19.96 -10.17 -16.40
N THR A 254 20.28 -11.01 -17.36
CA THR A 254 19.90 -12.42 -17.33
C THR A 254 21.10 -13.34 -17.58
N ARG A 255 21.04 -14.53 -16.97
CA ARG A 255 21.94 -15.66 -17.23
C ARG A 255 21.07 -16.74 -17.87
N GLY A 256 21.55 -17.34 -18.92
CA GLY A 256 20.85 -18.44 -19.57
C GLY A 256 21.41 -19.79 -19.14
N PRO A 257 20.84 -20.89 -19.68
CA PRO A 257 21.25 -22.25 -19.33
C PRO A 257 22.70 -22.57 -19.65
N ALA A 258 23.36 -21.84 -20.56
CA ALA A 258 24.79 -21.99 -20.82
C ALA A 258 25.70 -21.45 -19.70
N ILE A 259 25.16 -20.65 -18.76
CA ILE A 259 25.88 -20.10 -17.62
C ILE A 259 25.39 -20.74 -16.33
N GLU A 260 24.09 -20.95 -16.20
CA GLU A 260 23.39 -21.49 -15.03
C GLU A 260 22.53 -22.67 -15.47
N SER A 261 23.04 -23.89 -15.21
CA SER A 261 22.48 -25.14 -15.77
C SER A 261 21.03 -25.39 -15.37
N ASP A 262 20.60 -24.89 -14.22
CA ASP A 262 19.24 -25.03 -13.70
C ASP A 262 18.28 -23.94 -14.18
N SER A 263 18.80 -22.93 -14.89
CA SER A 263 18.01 -21.80 -15.39
C SER A 263 16.78 -22.25 -16.19
N GLN A 264 15.62 -21.74 -15.81
CA GLN A 264 14.33 -22.07 -16.44
C GLN A 264 13.86 -20.99 -17.43
N ILE A 265 14.65 -19.94 -17.68
CA ILE A 265 14.18 -18.76 -18.42
C ILE A 265 13.76 -19.06 -19.87
N LEU A 266 14.37 -20.04 -20.52
CA LEU A 266 14.01 -20.51 -21.86
C LEU A 266 13.07 -21.73 -21.86
N THR A 267 12.57 -22.16 -20.69
CA THR A 267 11.57 -23.23 -20.60
C THR A 267 10.14 -22.68 -20.64
N LYS A 268 9.21 -23.47 -21.15
CA LYS A 268 7.81 -23.06 -21.26
C LYS A 268 7.11 -23.10 -19.91
N LEU A 269 6.34 -22.06 -19.68
CA LEU A 269 5.40 -21.90 -18.57
C LEU A 269 4.10 -21.27 -19.12
N GLY A 270 2.99 -22.00 -19.12
CA GLY A 270 1.71 -21.47 -19.64
C GLY A 270 1.76 -21.06 -21.13
N GLY A 271 2.43 -21.86 -21.96
CA GLY A 271 2.48 -21.66 -23.42
C GLY A 271 3.62 -20.80 -23.95
N LYS A 272 4.26 -19.94 -23.14
CA LYS A 272 5.43 -19.10 -23.51
C LYS A 272 6.60 -19.34 -22.56
N ASN A 273 7.80 -18.92 -22.93
CA ASN A 273 8.97 -19.10 -22.08
C ASN A 273 8.91 -18.21 -20.84
N VAL A 274 9.58 -18.60 -19.76
CA VAL A 274 9.56 -17.84 -18.49
C VAL A 274 10.00 -16.38 -18.70
N ILE A 275 11.05 -16.14 -19.49
CA ILE A 275 11.53 -14.78 -19.80
C ILE A 275 10.50 -13.92 -20.51
N ASP A 276 9.63 -14.51 -21.35
CA ASP A 276 8.64 -13.78 -22.15
C ASP A 276 7.62 -13.09 -21.28
N TRP A 277 7.26 -13.66 -20.12
CA TRP A 277 6.34 -13.04 -19.17
C TRP A 277 6.85 -11.66 -18.70
N THR A 278 8.14 -11.57 -18.41
CA THR A 278 8.77 -10.31 -17.99
C THR A 278 8.87 -9.32 -19.15
N ILE A 279 9.30 -9.79 -20.32
CA ILE A 279 9.44 -8.94 -21.51
C ILE A 279 8.09 -8.36 -21.91
N ASP A 280 7.04 -9.18 -21.99
CA ASP A 280 5.69 -8.75 -22.33
C ASP A 280 5.17 -7.71 -21.32
N ALA A 281 5.39 -7.95 -20.01
CA ALA A 281 4.96 -7.00 -18.98
C ALA A 281 5.63 -5.62 -19.14
N VAL A 282 6.88 -5.56 -19.58
CA VAL A 282 7.59 -4.32 -19.87
C VAL A 282 7.10 -3.67 -21.16
N LEU A 283 7.01 -4.44 -22.25
CA LEU A 283 6.59 -3.92 -23.57
C LEU A 283 5.16 -3.41 -23.59
N ASN A 284 4.29 -3.93 -22.71
CA ASN A 284 2.92 -3.44 -22.54
C ASN A 284 2.84 -2.18 -21.65
N SER A 285 3.93 -1.76 -20.99
CA SER A 285 3.92 -0.55 -20.19
C SER A 285 4.09 0.70 -21.04
N THR A 286 3.22 1.68 -20.82
CA THR A 286 3.33 3.00 -21.46
C THR A 286 4.34 3.92 -20.75
N MET A 287 4.86 3.51 -19.60
CA MET A 287 5.75 4.31 -18.75
C MET A 287 7.23 3.92 -18.88
N VAL A 288 7.54 2.84 -19.61
CA VAL A 288 8.91 2.41 -19.90
C VAL A 288 9.26 2.76 -21.35
N SER A 289 10.36 3.49 -21.52
CA SER A 289 10.76 4.01 -22.84
C SER A 289 11.66 3.08 -23.64
N GLU A 290 12.38 2.17 -22.98
CA GLU A 290 13.34 1.27 -23.59
C GLU A 290 13.51 0.02 -22.74
N LEU A 291 13.60 -1.16 -23.39
CA LEU A 291 13.96 -2.42 -22.72
C LEU A 291 15.32 -2.90 -23.23
N ILE A 292 16.24 -3.12 -22.32
CA ILE A 292 17.57 -3.66 -22.59
C ILE A 292 17.72 -5.01 -21.90
N VAL A 293 17.92 -6.06 -22.67
CA VAL A 293 18.30 -7.37 -22.12
C VAL A 293 19.81 -7.54 -22.25
N THR A 294 20.49 -7.80 -21.13
CA THR A 294 21.94 -8.01 -21.13
C THR A 294 22.28 -9.41 -20.66
N THR A 295 22.96 -10.18 -21.52
CA THR A 295 23.26 -11.60 -21.28
C THR A 295 24.56 -12.03 -21.97
N PRO A 296 25.34 -12.97 -21.39
CA PRO A 296 26.45 -13.60 -22.06
C PRO A 296 26.06 -14.89 -22.80
N ASP A 297 24.80 -15.33 -22.68
CA ASP A 297 24.31 -16.61 -23.20
C ASP A 297 23.83 -16.46 -24.64
N GLN A 298 24.47 -17.22 -25.57
CA GLN A 298 24.18 -17.16 -27.01
C GLN A 298 22.81 -17.76 -27.37
N ASP A 299 22.31 -18.73 -26.58
CA ASP A 299 20.99 -19.32 -26.81
C ASP A 299 19.89 -18.29 -26.47
N VAL A 300 20.07 -17.54 -25.37
CA VAL A 300 19.20 -16.44 -25.02
C VAL A 300 19.22 -15.32 -26.07
N ILE A 301 20.44 -14.93 -26.55
CA ILE A 301 20.58 -13.91 -27.61
C ILE A 301 19.85 -14.36 -28.89
N SER A 302 20.10 -15.62 -29.32
CA SER A 302 19.48 -16.17 -30.51
C SER A 302 17.96 -16.27 -30.41
N TYR A 303 17.46 -16.68 -29.25
CA TYR A 303 16.03 -16.73 -28.97
C TYR A 303 15.38 -15.35 -29.06
N LEU A 304 15.92 -14.37 -28.32
CA LEU A 304 15.37 -13.02 -28.25
C LEU A 304 15.44 -12.30 -29.61
N SER A 305 16.52 -12.43 -30.35
CA SER A 305 16.66 -11.84 -31.69
C SER A 305 15.59 -12.34 -32.65
N ARG A 306 15.25 -13.63 -32.58
CA ARG A 306 14.21 -14.23 -33.41
C ARG A 306 12.81 -13.87 -32.98
N GLN A 307 12.56 -13.80 -31.66
CA GLN A 307 11.21 -13.63 -31.10
C GLN A 307 10.77 -12.16 -31.03
N TYR A 308 11.69 -11.25 -30.74
CA TYR A 308 11.37 -9.85 -30.41
C TYR A 308 11.95 -8.83 -31.40
N ASN A 309 12.92 -9.24 -32.26
CA ASN A 309 13.54 -8.39 -33.26
C ASN A 309 13.89 -6.99 -32.72
N ASP A 310 13.35 -5.91 -33.31
CA ASP A 310 13.64 -4.52 -32.95
C ASP A 310 12.87 -3.99 -31.71
N LYS A 311 12.06 -4.83 -31.04
CA LYS A 311 11.24 -4.41 -29.89
C LYS A 311 12.05 -4.17 -28.62
N LEU A 312 13.27 -4.67 -28.53
CA LEU A 312 14.16 -4.50 -27.39
C LEU A 312 15.64 -4.45 -27.84
N THR A 313 16.49 -3.92 -26.97
CA THR A 313 17.94 -3.89 -27.18
C THR A 313 18.59 -5.10 -26.51
N ILE A 314 19.36 -5.90 -27.28
CA ILE A 314 20.12 -7.03 -26.74
C ILE A 314 21.58 -6.61 -26.63
N LEU A 315 22.16 -6.74 -25.44
CA LEU A 315 23.57 -6.47 -25.16
C LEU A 315 24.28 -7.76 -24.75
N ASN A 316 25.20 -8.20 -25.60
CA ASN A 316 26.13 -9.26 -25.22
C ASN A 316 27.14 -8.71 -24.22
N ARG A 317 27.27 -9.35 -23.04
CA ARG A 317 28.22 -8.97 -22.00
C ARG A 317 29.27 -10.08 -21.78
N ASP A 318 30.39 -9.72 -21.13
CA ASP A 318 31.42 -10.66 -20.76
C ASP A 318 30.89 -11.70 -19.76
N LYS A 319 31.26 -13.00 -19.97
CA LYS A 319 30.94 -14.09 -19.05
C LYS A 319 31.48 -13.82 -17.62
N ASN A 320 32.65 -13.17 -17.51
CA ASN A 320 33.26 -12.84 -16.21
C ASN A 320 32.40 -11.87 -15.35
N THR A 321 31.52 -11.08 -15.99
CA THR A 321 30.56 -10.20 -15.28
C THR A 321 29.27 -10.91 -14.90
N SER A 322 29.21 -12.24 -15.08
CA SER A 322 27.99 -13.03 -14.93
C SER A 322 28.14 -14.20 -13.97
N LEU A 323 29.22 -14.25 -13.19
CA LEU A 323 29.45 -15.30 -12.20
C LEU A 323 28.31 -15.31 -11.15
N GLU A 324 28.02 -16.49 -10.62
CA GLU A 324 26.84 -16.75 -9.77
C GLU A 324 26.76 -15.84 -8.54
N ASN A 325 27.89 -15.54 -7.92
CA ASN A 325 27.98 -14.71 -6.71
C ASN A 325 28.21 -13.21 -6.99
N MET A 326 28.12 -12.78 -8.26
CA MET A 326 28.29 -11.37 -8.58
C MET A 326 26.99 -10.57 -8.50
N SER A 327 27.09 -9.36 -7.97
CA SER A 327 26.02 -8.38 -8.02
C SER A 327 25.64 -8.07 -9.49
N TYR A 328 24.34 -7.84 -9.76
CA TYR A 328 23.87 -7.39 -11.07
C TYR A 328 24.28 -5.94 -11.40
N VAL A 329 24.74 -5.16 -10.41
CA VAL A 329 25.07 -3.73 -10.57
C VAL A 329 26.12 -3.45 -11.66
N PRO A 330 27.23 -4.22 -11.77
CA PRO A 330 28.17 -4.03 -12.88
C PRO A 330 27.52 -4.23 -14.27
N ALA A 331 26.67 -5.25 -14.44
CA ALA A 331 25.97 -5.51 -15.69
C ALA A 331 24.99 -4.35 -16.03
N VAL A 332 24.31 -3.80 -15.04
CA VAL A 332 23.43 -2.65 -15.21
C VAL A 332 24.22 -1.39 -15.60
N LYS A 333 25.34 -1.10 -14.94
CA LYS A 333 26.22 0.04 -15.28
C LYS A 333 26.79 -0.09 -16.68
N GLU A 334 27.19 -1.31 -17.10
CA GLU A 334 27.67 -1.57 -18.45
C GLU A 334 26.55 -1.35 -19.49
N ALA A 335 25.35 -1.86 -19.24
CA ALA A 335 24.20 -1.64 -20.11
C ALA A 335 23.86 -0.15 -20.26
N ILE A 336 23.90 0.62 -19.17
CA ILE A 336 23.71 2.07 -19.20
C ILE A 336 24.77 2.76 -20.08
N LYS A 337 26.05 2.37 -19.97
CA LYS A 337 27.15 2.95 -20.77
C LYS A 337 27.04 2.63 -22.25
N LYS A 338 26.62 1.42 -22.61
CA LYS A 338 26.55 0.95 -24.00
C LYS A 338 25.29 1.39 -24.76
N ARG A 339 24.32 1.97 -24.06
CA ARG A 339 23.07 2.38 -24.73
C ARG A 339 23.26 3.59 -25.64
N LYS A 340 22.42 3.63 -26.70
CA LYS A 340 22.49 4.66 -27.75
C LYS A 340 21.70 5.95 -27.39
N THR A 341 20.72 5.87 -26.51
CA THR A 341 19.87 7.00 -26.13
C THR A 341 20.46 7.80 -24.97
N SER A 342 20.35 9.15 -25.02
CA SER A 342 21.17 10.04 -24.18
C SER A 342 20.52 10.43 -22.84
N SER A 343 19.19 10.36 -22.67
CA SER A 343 18.52 10.83 -21.46
C SER A 343 17.64 9.76 -20.82
N TYR A 344 17.69 9.64 -19.50
CA TYR A 344 16.77 8.88 -18.65
C TYR A 344 16.83 9.44 -17.23
N ASP A 345 15.75 9.24 -16.48
CA ASP A 345 15.62 9.71 -15.09
C ASP A 345 15.78 8.55 -14.10
N ALA A 346 15.29 7.36 -14.48
CA ALA A 346 15.32 6.17 -13.63
C ALA A 346 15.59 4.90 -14.41
N VAL A 347 16.12 3.90 -13.71
CA VAL A 347 16.43 2.56 -14.21
C VAL A 347 15.59 1.54 -13.46
N LEU A 348 14.79 0.79 -14.20
CA LEU A 348 14.02 -0.35 -13.71
C LEU A 348 14.80 -1.63 -13.97
N VAL A 349 15.37 -2.22 -12.92
CA VAL A 349 16.01 -3.53 -13.01
C VAL A 349 14.99 -4.61 -12.70
N LEU A 350 14.91 -5.60 -13.58
CA LEU A 350 13.97 -6.72 -13.48
C LEU A 350 14.71 -8.04 -13.53
N THR A 351 14.11 -9.11 -12.94
CA THR A 351 14.61 -10.48 -13.08
C THR A 351 13.73 -11.25 -14.06
N ALA A 352 14.34 -12.10 -14.88
CA ALA A 352 13.63 -12.93 -15.85
C ALA A 352 12.80 -14.03 -15.17
N GLU A 353 13.21 -14.45 -13.99
CA GLU A 353 12.67 -15.57 -13.23
C GLU A 353 11.37 -15.24 -12.46
N SER A 354 10.80 -14.04 -12.63
CA SER A 354 9.55 -13.61 -11.94
C SER A 354 8.41 -13.47 -12.96
N PRO A 355 7.77 -14.57 -13.39
CA PRO A 355 6.83 -14.55 -14.51
C PRO A 355 5.51 -13.85 -14.22
N PHE A 356 5.03 -13.86 -12.99
CA PHE A 356 3.68 -13.37 -12.67
C PHE A 356 3.62 -11.88 -12.31
N ARG A 357 4.72 -11.17 -12.48
CA ARG A 357 4.73 -9.71 -12.35
C ARG A 357 4.08 -9.07 -13.57
N THR A 358 2.96 -8.38 -13.36
CA THR A 358 2.21 -7.71 -14.43
C THR A 358 2.74 -6.30 -14.72
N THR A 359 2.30 -5.72 -15.83
CA THR A 359 2.52 -4.32 -16.19
C THR A 359 2.05 -3.36 -15.09
N ALA A 360 0.93 -3.67 -14.43
CA ALA A 360 0.39 -2.84 -13.34
C ALA A 360 1.39 -2.66 -12.18
N TYR A 361 2.15 -3.69 -11.80
CA TYR A 361 3.19 -3.56 -10.77
C TYR A 361 4.35 -2.68 -11.22
N ILE A 362 4.74 -2.76 -12.50
CA ILE A 362 5.78 -1.91 -13.08
C ILE A 362 5.35 -0.43 -13.01
N GLU A 363 4.16 -0.13 -13.50
CA GLU A 363 3.62 1.23 -13.51
C GLU A 363 3.35 1.75 -12.10
N LYS A 364 2.91 0.87 -11.17
CA LYS A 364 2.78 1.21 -9.75
C LYS A 364 4.11 1.64 -9.14
N ALA A 365 5.19 0.90 -9.39
CA ALA A 365 6.52 1.27 -8.88
C ALA A 365 6.95 2.65 -9.39
N ILE A 366 6.73 2.95 -10.66
CA ILE A 366 7.05 4.25 -11.27
C ILE A 366 6.20 5.36 -10.62
N ASN A 367 4.90 5.14 -10.43
CA ASN A 367 4.01 6.14 -9.83
C ASN A 367 4.29 6.34 -8.33
N VAL A 368 4.66 5.30 -7.58
CA VAL A 368 5.15 5.42 -6.19
C VAL A 368 6.41 6.30 -6.13
N MET A 369 7.38 6.09 -7.03
CA MET A 369 8.56 6.95 -7.12
C MET A 369 8.19 8.41 -7.40
N ARG A 370 7.24 8.67 -8.30
CA ARG A 370 6.79 10.02 -8.65
C ARG A 370 6.07 10.71 -7.50
N VAL A 371 5.18 9.99 -6.82
CA VAL A 371 4.31 10.54 -5.75
C VAL A 371 5.12 10.86 -4.50
N HIS A 372 5.96 9.94 -4.05
CA HIS A 372 6.71 10.08 -2.80
C HIS A 372 8.13 10.66 -2.99
N ASP A 373 8.54 10.93 -4.22
CA ASP A 373 9.88 11.43 -4.58
C ASP A 373 11.00 10.63 -3.91
N VAL A 374 10.89 9.30 -3.99
CA VAL A 374 11.90 8.38 -3.43
C VAL A 374 13.02 8.10 -4.44
N ASP A 375 14.20 7.73 -3.93
CA ASP A 375 15.37 7.41 -4.76
C ASP A 375 15.31 5.99 -5.30
N ARG A 376 14.67 5.09 -4.54
CA ARG A 376 14.52 3.69 -4.92
C ARG A 376 13.16 3.15 -4.52
N VAL A 377 12.59 2.28 -5.39
CA VAL A 377 11.36 1.52 -5.10
C VAL A 377 11.67 0.04 -5.26
N LEU A 378 11.29 -0.75 -4.26
CA LEU A 378 11.47 -2.20 -4.23
C LEU A 378 10.13 -2.93 -4.32
N GLY A 379 10.08 -4.02 -5.09
CA GLY A 379 9.00 -4.99 -4.98
C GLY A 379 9.20 -5.88 -3.76
N VAL A 380 8.19 -5.98 -2.91
CA VAL A 380 8.25 -6.75 -1.67
C VAL A 380 6.99 -7.58 -1.44
N VAL A 381 7.13 -8.64 -0.67
CA VAL A 381 6.01 -9.37 -0.07
C VAL A 381 6.16 -9.30 1.45
N PRO A 382 5.05 -9.16 2.21
CA PRO A 382 5.10 -9.28 3.66
C PRO A 382 5.65 -10.66 4.06
N ASP A 383 6.45 -10.71 5.11
CA ASP A 383 7.06 -11.94 5.61
C ASP A 383 6.89 -12.01 7.13
N ASP A 384 6.14 -12.97 7.61
CA ASP A 384 5.90 -13.22 9.03
C ASP A 384 6.84 -14.31 9.62
N SER A 385 7.82 -14.74 8.84
CA SER A 385 8.80 -15.74 9.24
C SER A 385 9.70 -15.25 10.37
N LYS A 386 10.14 -16.17 11.22
CA LYS A 386 11.17 -15.90 12.19
C LYS A 386 12.53 -15.99 11.51
N LEU A 387 13.19 -14.86 11.32
CA LEU A 387 14.50 -14.79 10.69
C LEU A 387 15.61 -14.80 11.72
N TYR A 388 16.69 -15.52 11.44
CA TYR A 388 17.87 -15.61 12.29
C TYR A 388 19.13 -15.37 11.46
N ARG A 389 20.16 -14.80 12.09
CA ARG A 389 21.52 -14.71 11.52
C ARG A 389 22.52 -15.38 12.46
N HIS A 390 23.58 -15.92 11.91
CA HIS A 390 24.71 -16.39 12.70
C HIS A 390 25.50 -15.20 13.26
N LYS A 391 25.64 -15.13 14.60
CA LYS A 391 26.46 -14.10 15.25
C LYS A 391 27.02 -14.66 16.56
N GLY A 392 28.35 -14.58 16.72
CA GLY A 392 29.01 -15.06 17.94
C GLY A 392 28.80 -16.55 18.18
N SER A 393 28.17 -16.90 19.28
CA SER A 393 28.00 -18.27 19.76
C SER A 393 26.82 -19.04 19.14
N GLY A 394 26.13 -18.49 18.12
CA GLY A 394 25.02 -19.21 17.49
C GLY A 394 24.06 -18.31 16.72
N LEU A 395 22.80 -18.75 16.62
CA LEU A 395 21.75 -18.03 15.89
C LEU A 395 21.18 -16.89 16.74
N GLN A 396 21.23 -15.69 16.20
CA GLN A 396 20.56 -14.51 16.74
C GLN A 396 19.37 -14.15 15.88
N LYS A 397 18.21 -13.92 16.50
CA LYS A 397 17.00 -13.48 15.82
C LYS A 397 17.22 -12.09 15.20
N ILE A 398 16.67 -11.89 13.98
CA ILE A 398 16.62 -10.60 13.31
C ILE A 398 15.29 -9.94 13.71
N GLY A 399 15.32 -8.67 14.11
CA GLY A 399 14.19 -7.91 14.65
C GLY A 399 14.24 -7.83 16.18
N ASN A 400 13.23 -7.22 16.79
CA ASN A 400 13.18 -7.01 18.24
C ASN A 400 13.11 -8.33 19.03
N ASP A 401 13.92 -8.44 20.06
CA ASP A 401 14.06 -9.66 20.90
C ASP A 401 12.90 -9.88 21.89
N VAL A 402 11.89 -9.03 21.90
CA VAL A 402 10.75 -9.17 22.79
C VAL A 402 9.94 -10.40 22.39
N ASN A 403 9.56 -11.24 23.37
CA ASN A 403 8.61 -12.36 23.19
C ASN A 403 7.21 -11.82 22.87
N THR A 404 7.10 -11.12 21.75
CA THR A 404 5.88 -10.51 21.30
C THR A 404 4.98 -11.58 20.65
N LEU A 405 3.71 -11.48 20.90
CA LEU A 405 2.68 -12.22 20.17
C LEU A 405 2.91 -12.00 18.65
N LYS A 406 2.49 -12.94 17.81
CA LYS A 406 2.66 -12.83 16.33
C LYS A 406 2.24 -11.47 15.78
N LEU A 407 1.27 -10.83 16.41
CA LEU A 407 0.64 -9.58 16.02
C LEU A 407 1.35 -8.30 16.52
N GLU A 408 2.26 -8.45 17.50
CA GLU A 408 3.10 -7.35 18.00
C GLU A 408 4.47 -7.29 17.31
N ARG A 409 4.69 -8.17 16.31
CA ARG A 409 5.96 -8.21 15.61
C ARG A 409 6.03 -7.09 14.60
N GLU A 410 7.23 -6.54 14.48
CA GLU A 410 7.58 -5.64 13.41
C GLU A 410 7.26 -6.28 12.05
N TYR A 411 6.59 -5.55 11.17
CA TYR A 411 6.33 -5.99 9.79
C TYR A 411 7.65 -6.12 9.04
N LEU A 412 8.04 -7.34 8.72
CA LEU A 412 9.17 -7.61 7.86
C LEU A 412 8.70 -7.78 6.42
N TYR A 413 9.52 -7.30 5.51
CA TYR A 413 9.29 -7.41 4.08
C TYR A 413 10.43 -8.16 3.43
N ARG A 414 10.10 -9.18 2.65
CA ARG A 414 11.05 -9.88 1.80
C ARG A 414 11.00 -9.28 0.40
N GLN A 415 12.16 -8.82 -0.10
CA GLN A 415 12.26 -8.37 -1.49
C GLN A 415 11.89 -9.52 -2.43
N SER A 416 10.97 -9.27 -3.35
CA SER A 416 10.41 -10.29 -4.24
C SER A 416 9.96 -9.70 -5.58
N GLY A 417 9.51 -10.57 -6.51
CA GLY A 417 9.00 -10.18 -7.82
C GLY A 417 10.02 -9.52 -8.74
N GLY A 418 11.29 -9.46 -8.34
CA GLY A 418 12.38 -8.95 -9.15
C GLY A 418 12.17 -7.53 -9.68
N ILE A 419 11.61 -6.61 -8.86
CA ILE A 419 11.42 -5.20 -9.20
C ILE A 419 12.36 -4.36 -8.35
N ILE A 420 13.25 -3.61 -9.01
CA ILE A 420 14.10 -2.58 -8.39
C ILE A 420 14.09 -1.38 -9.33
N LEU A 421 13.37 -0.33 -8.97
CA LEU A 421 13.38 0.94 -9.68
C LEU A 421 14.27 1.91 -8.91
N SER A 422 15.23 2.55 -9.58
CA SER A 422 16.15 3.49 -8.94
C SER A 422 16.35 4.73 -9.80
N LYS A 423 16.43 5.91 -9.19
CA LYS A 423 16.80 7.13 -9.89
C LYS A 423 18.23 7.02 -10.46
N LYS A 424 18.51 7.77 -11.50
CA LYS A 424 19.81 7.74 -12.20
C LYS A 424 21.01 7.88 -11.29
N HIS A 425 20.95 8.77 -10.29
CA HIS A 425 22.07 9.04 -9.39
C HIS A 425 22.47 7.82 -8.53
N CYS A 426 21.56 6.87 -8.29
CA CYS A 426 21.86 5.63 -7.56
C CYS A 426 22.89 4.72 -8.25
N TYR A 427 23.20 4.97 -9.52
CA TYR A 427 24.19 4.23 -10.30
C TYR A 427 25.50 4.99 -10.54
N LEU A 428 25.65 6.18 -9.95
CA LEU A 428 26.92 6.92 -9.98
C LEU A 428 27.96 6.26 -9.05
N ASP A 429 29.24 6.45 -9.35
CA ASP A 429 30.32 5.74 -8.66
C ASP A 429 30.48 6.16 -7.18
N ASN A 430 30.15 7.39 -6.82
CA ASN A 430 30.26 7.94 -5.46
C ASN A 430 28.92 7.98 -4.72
N HIS A 431 27.94 7.15 -5.12
CA HIS A 431 26.62 7.17 -4.50
C HIS A 431 26.63 6.48 -3.12
N ASP A 432 26.15 7.18 -2.08
CA ASP A 432 25.94 6.62 -0.75
C ASP A 432 24.55 5.99 -0.65
N SER A 433 24.50 4.66 -0.65
CA SER A 433 23.24 3.90 -0.54
C SER A 433 22.57 4.00 0.83
N LYS A 434 23.26 4.52 1.86
CA LYS A 434 22.68 4.68 3.20
C LYS A 434 21.77 5.91 3.27
N SER A 435 22.03 6.93 2.45
CA SER A 435 21.21 8.14 2.39
C SER A 435 20.00 8.04 1.47
N GLU A 436 19.82 6.91 0.74
CA GLU A 436 18.70 6.72 -0.17
C GLU A 436 17.35 6.70 0.56
N LYS A 437 16.41 7.53 0.08
CA LYS A 437 15.00 7.41 0.44
C LYS A 437 14.38 6.25 -0.32
N LYS A 438 13.95 5.20 0.40
CA LYS A 438 13.43 3.95 -0.20
C LYS A 438 11.93 3.86 0.02
N GLY A 439 11.20 3.70 -1.07
CA GLY A 439 9.80 3.30 -1.08
C GLY A 439 9.65 1.82 -1.48
N HIS A 440 8.44 1.30 -1.42
CA HIS A 440 8.17 -0.07 -1.81
C HIS A 440 6.79 -0.22 -2.47
N ILE A 441 6.61 -1.33 -3.17
CA ILE A 441 5.30 -1.80 -3.61
C ILE A 441 5.07 -3.20 -3.07
N ILE A 442 3.92 -3.43 -2.49
CA ILE A 442 3.50 -4.77 -2.06
C ILE A 442 3.02 -5.53 -3.29
N LEU A 443 3.50 -6.76 -3.42
CA LEU A 443 3.13 -7.71 -4.46
C LEU A 443 2.23 -8.79 -3.87
N SER A 444 1.36 -9.39 -4.69
CA SER A 444 0.66 -10.61 -4.30
C SER A 444 1.64 -11.78 -4.17
N ASN A 445 1.24 -12.81 -3.43
CA ASN A 445 2.05 -14.02 -3.28
C ASN A 445 2.38 -14.64 -4.64
N LYS A 446 1.43 -14.65 -5.58
CA LYS A 446 1.62 -15.11 -6.96
C LYS A 446 2.69 -14.28 -7.69
N ALA A 447 2.60 -12.95 -7.64
CA ALA A 447 3.59 -12.06 -8.27
C ALA A 447 4.99 -12.14 -7.62
N GLY A 448 5.05 -12.60 -6.37
CA GLY A 448 6.29 -12.83 -5.63
C GLY A 448 7.00 -14.16 -5.95
N VAL A 449 6.40 -15.04 -6.77
CA VAL A 449 6.99 -16.34 -7.12
C VAL A 449 8.18 -16.17 -8.06
N PHE A 450 9.24 -16.92 -7.80
CA PHE A 450 10.38 -17.09 -8.69
C PHE A 450 10.34 -18.47 -9.37
N VAL A 451 10.96 -18.57 -10.55
CA VAL A 451 11.11 -19.80 -11.33
C VAL A 451 12.59 -19.96 -11.71
N ARG A 452 13.43 -20.28 -10.73
CA ARG A 452 14.88 -20.43 -10.89
C ARG A 452 15.27 -21.86 -11.25
N ASP A 453 14.47 -22.85 -10.78
CA ASP A 453 14.72 -24.26 -10.95
C ASP A 453 13.43 -25.03 -11.36
N LYS A 454 13.58 -26.34 -11.57
CA LYS A 454 12.49 -27.24 -11.97
C LYS A 454 11.39 -27.37 -10.89
N PHE A 455 11.75 -27.25 -9.61
CA PHE A 455 10.78 -27.34 -8.51
C PHE A 455 9.90 -26.08 -8.48
N GLU A 456 10.53 -24.89 -8.49
CA GLU A 456 9.81 -23.61 -8.52
C GLU A 456 8.94 -23.49 -9.78
N ARG A 457 9.39 -24.03 -10.93
CA ARG A 457 8.57 -24.09 -12.15
C ARG A 457 7.30 -24.92 -11.96
N LYS A 458 7.39 -26.08 -11.31
CA LYS A 458 6.21 -26.92 -11.01
C LYS A 458 5.22 -26.17 -10.09
N VAL A 459 5.72 -25.45 -9.10
CA VAL A 459 4.88 -24.61 -8.24
C VAL A 459 4.19 -23.51 -9.07
N ALA A 460 4.92 -22.84 -9.95
CA ALA A 460 4.37 -21.83 -10.84
C ALA A 460 3.29 -22.39 -11.80
N GLU A 461 3.43 -23.61 -12.27
CA GLU A 461 2.42 -24.29 -13.10
C GLU A 461 1.09 -24.50 -12.36
N LEU A 462 1.11 -24.70 -11.04
CA LEU A 462 -0.12 -24.81 -10.23
C LEU A 462 -0.90 -23.50 -10.22
N PHE A 463 -0.22 -22.36 -10.04
CA PHE A 463 -0.87 -21.05 -10.09
C PHE A 463 -1.54 -20.72 -11.44
N LEU A 464 -1.07 -21.32 -12.53
CA LEU A 464 -1.72 -21.17 -13.83
C LEU A 464 -2.97 -22.03 -13.97
N LYS A 465 -3.01 -23.18 -13.29
CA LYS A 465 -4.18 -24.09 -13.33
C LYS A 465 -5.34 -23.60 -12.46
N GLU A 466 -5.05 -22.95 -11.33
CA GLU A 466 -6.07 -22.39 -10.43
C GLU A 466 -6.74 -21.12 -11.00
N SER A 467 -6.19 -20.55 -12.07
CA SER A 467 -6.71 -19.33 -12.72
C SER A 467 -7.59 -19.65 -13.93
N LEU A 468 -7.86 -20.94 -14.22
CA LEU A 468 -8.79 -21.46 -15.24
C LEU A 468 -10.05 -21.99 -14.59
#